data_b4f193ce7614f18f11b9c32eb82a3c59
#
_entry.id   b4f193ce7614f18f11b9c32eb82a3c59
#
_cell.length_a   1.000
_cell.length_b   1.000
_cell.length_c   1.000
_cell.angle_alpha   90.00
_cell.angle_beta   90.00
_cell.angle_gamma   90.00
#
_symmetry.space_group_name_H-M   'P 1'
#
loop_
_entity.id
_entity.type
_entity.pdbx_description
1 polymer ?
#
loop_
_entity_poly.entity_id
_entity_poly.type
_entity_poly.pdbx_seq_one_letter_code
_entity_poly.pdbx_strand_id
1 'polypeptide(L)'
;KAYGGEIDIEAERWTCAGGAARHLNMNHHKIGGPYNSGLRAIQLAIEFGASRIILLGYDASVKRGTHWHGDHTKARNPDEARCQKWHGQFAALDRQGAEIVNCTRETELTCFPKMKLEDVLCLHS
;
A
#
# COMPACT_ATOMS: atom_id res chain seq x y z
N LYS A 1 -6.21 -14.96 -5.34
CA LYS A 1 -7.16 -15.39 -4.28
C LYS A 1 -6.38 -15.84 -3.03
N ALA A 2 -5.56 -14.96 -2.45
CA ALA A 2 -4.81 -15.26 -1.22
C ALA A 2 -5.77 -15.40 -0.01
N TYR A 3 -6.90 -14.72 -0.06
CA TYR A 3 -7.92 -14.70 0.99
C TYR A 3 -9.21 -15.25 0.38
N GLY A 4 -9.45 -16.54 0.51
CA GLY A 4 -10.55 -17.26 -0.14
C GLY A 4 -11.89 -17.16 0.57
N GLY A 5 -12.13 -16.16 1.40
CA GLY A 5 -13.35 -16.01 2.16
C GLY A 5 -14.02 -14.66 1.99
N GLU A 6 -15.30 -14.61 2.24
CA GLU A 6 -16.05 -13.38 2.39
C GLU A 6 -15.61 -12.68 3.67
N ILE A 7 -15.26 -11.40 3.57
CA ILE A 7 -14.94 -10.59 4.74
C ILE A 7 -16.19 -9.80 5.10
N ASP A 8 -16.83 -10.18 6.19
CA ASP A 8 -18.00 -9.49 6.71
C ASP A 8 -17.55 -8.30 7.58
N ILE A 9 -17.42 -7.15 6.93
CA ILE A 9 -17.13 -5.87 7.59
C ILE A 9 -18.04 -4.79 7.01
N GLU A 10 -18.50 -3.87 7.85
CA GLU A 10 -19.33 -2.75 7.43
C GLU A 10 -18.56 -1.65 6.70
N ALA A 11 -17.25 -1.75 6.60
CA ALA A 11 -16.42 -0.76 5.93
C ALA A 11 -16.57 -0.83 4.41
N GLU A 12 -16.41 0.30 3.75
CA GLU A 12 -16.30 0.40 2.30
C GLU A 12 -15.06 -0.38 1.81
N ARG A 13 -15.25 -1.28 0.86
CA ARG A 13 -14.20 -2.18 0.37
C ARG A 13 -13.88 -1.88 -1.08
N TRP A 14 -12.59 -1.82 -1.39
CA TRP A 14 -12.07 -1.55 -2.73
C TRP A 14 -11.06 -2.60 -3.17
N THR A 15 -11.03 -2.89 -4.46
CA THR A 15 -10.06 -3.78 -5.08
C THR A 15 -9.70 -3.31 -6.48
N CYS A 16 -8.48 -3.60 -6.92
CA CYS A 16 -8.05 -3.38 -8.31
C CYS A 16 -8.35 -4.57 -9.22
N ALA A 17 -8.82 -5.69 -8.66
CA ALA A 17 -9.12 -6.90 -9.41
C ALA A 17 -10.61 -6.94 -9.76
N GLY A 18 -10.95 -6.72 -11.03
CA GLY A 18 -12.35 -6.65 -11.49
C GLY A 18 -13.14 -7.93 -11.23
N GLY A 19 -12.51 -9.10 -11.31
CA GLY A 19 -13.14 -10.38 -10.93
C GLY A 19 -13.49 -10.44 -9.45
N ALA A 20 -12.59 -10.02 -8.58
CA ALA A 20 -12.83 -9.96 -7.14
C ALA A 20 -13.90 -8.91 -6.80
N ALA A 21 -13.90 -7.76 -7.47
CA ALA A 21 -14.93 -6.74 -7.29
C ALA A 21 -16.33 -7.30 -7.49
N ARG A 22 -16.55 -8.03 -8.59
CA ARG A 22 -17.84 -8.64 -8.89
C ARG A 22 -18.20 -9.78 -7.93
N HIS A 23 -17.24 -10.67 -7.65
CA HIS A 23 -17.49 -11.87 -6.85
C HIS A 23 -17.71 -11.56 -5.36
N LEU A 24 -17.02 -10.57 -4.83
CA LEU A 24 -17.07 -10.19 -3.42
C LEU A 24 -17.88 -8.91 -3.15
N ASN A 25 -18.58 -8.39 -4.16
CA ASN A 25 -19.34 -7.15 -4.09
C ASN A 25 -18.53 -5.98 -3.51
N MET A 26 -17.37 -5.72 -4.12
CA MET A 26 -16.45 -4.65 -3.73
C MET A 26 -16.42 -3.55 -4.79
N ASN A 27 -16.09 -2.35 -4.38
CA ASN A 27 -15.82 -1.26 -5.32
C ASN A 27 -14.58 -1.57 -6.17
N HIS A 28 -14.60 -1.22 -7.44
CA HIS A 28 -13.52 -1.50 -8.36
C HIS A 28 -12.70 -0.24 -8.63
N HIS A 29 -11.46 -0.22 -8.17
CA HIS A 29 -10.47 0.78 -8.53
C HIS A 29 -9.83 0.40 -9.87
N LYS A 30 -10.36 0.94 -10.96
CA LYS A 30 -9.87 0.69 -12.33
C LYS A 30 -8.61 1.48 -12.58
N ILE A 31 -7.46 0.87 -12.40
CA ILE A 31 -6.17 1.50 -12.63
C ILE A 31 -5.20 0.52 -13.28
N GLY A 32 -4.44 0.98 -14.25
CA GLY A 32 -3.39 0.22 -14.92
C GLY A 32 -2.05 0.30 -14.21
N GLY A 33 -1.06 -0.42 -14.72
CA GLY A 33 0.32 -0.39 -14.22
C GLY A 33 0.65 -1.50 -13.21
N PRO A 34 1.78 -1.37 -12.50
CA PRO A 34 2.31 -2.42 -11.65
C PRO A 34 1.36 -2.87 -10.55
N TYR A 35 1.32 -4.17 -10.29
CA TYR A 35 0.51 -4.71 -9.21
C TYR A 35 1.29 -4.71 -7.89
N ASN A 36 1.05 -3.69 -7.10
CA ASN A 36 1.60 -3.52 -5.76
C ASN A 36 0.48 -2.92 -4.88
N SER A 37 0.03 -3.67 -3.90
CA SER A 37 -1.12 -3.27 -3.07
C SER A 37 -0.88 -1.97 -2.31
N GLY A 38 0.33 -1.75 -1.80
CA GLY A 38 0.68 -0.49 -1.12
C GLY A 38 0.64 0.70 -2.07
N LEU A 39 1.18 0.55 -3.28
CA LEU A 39 1.12 1.60 -4.30
C LEU A 39 -0.34 1.90 -4.69
N ARG A 40 -1.16 0.87 -4.87
CA ARG A 40 -2.59 1.01 -5.21
C ARG A 40 -3.37 1.74 -4.12
N ALA A 41 -3.06 1.48 -2.85
CA ALA A 41 -3.69 2.19 -1.74
C ALA A 41 -3.37 3.70 -1.78
N ILE A 42 -2.12 4.06 -2.07
CA ILE A 42 -1.71 5.46 -2.22
C ILE A 42 -2.45 6.11 -3.41
N GLN A 43 -2.49 5.44 -4.55
CA GLN A 43 -3.19 5.92 -5.75
C GLN A 43 -4.68 6.13 -5.50
N LEU A 44 -5.33 5.23 -4.75
CA LEU A 44 -6.73 5.38 -4.37
C LEU A 44 -6.95 6.58 -3.45
N ALA A 45 -6.07 6.80 -2.48
CA ALA A 45 -6.13 7.97 -1.61
C ALA A 45 -5.98 9.29 -2.40
N ILE A 46 -5.10 9.33 -3.38
CA ILE A 46 -4.93 10.48 -4.29
C ILE A 46 -6.22 10.71 -5.09
N GLU A 47 -6.80 9.65 -5.64
CA GLU A 47 -8.06 9.72 -6.40
C GLU A 47 -9.22 10.23 -5.54
N PHE A 48 -9.25 9.91 -4.25
CA PHE A 48 -10.22 10.44 -3.29
C PHE A 48 -9.95 11.90 -2.90
N GLY A 49 -8.90 12.52 -3.41
CA GLY A 49 -8.58 13.92 -3.15
C GLY A 49 -7.73 14.15 -1.91
N ALA A 50 -7.04 13.15 -1.40
CA ALA A 50 -6.12 13.34 -0.28
C ALA A 50 -5.00 14.30 -0.66
N SER A 51 -4.84 15.38 0.09
CA SER A 51 -3.74 16.33 -0.06
C SER A 51 -2.49 15.90 0.72
N ARG A 52 -2.67 15.05 1.73
CA ARG A 52 -1.62 14.52 2.56
C ARG A 52 -1.86 13.04 2.87
N ILE A 53 -0.82 12.22 2.69
CA ILE A 53 -0.87 10.77 2.90
C ILE A 53 0.25 10.39 3.86
N ILE A 54 -0.10 9.72 4.95
CA ILE A 54 0.84 9.22 5.95
C ILE A 54 0.93 7.70 5.80
N LEU A 55 2.13 7.19 5.53
CA LEU A 55 2.38 5.77 5.35
C LEU A 55 2.80 5.12 6.67
N LEU A 56 2.17 4.00 6.99
CA LEU A 56 2.52 3.15 8.12
C LEU A 56 2.71 1.70 7.62
N GLY A 57 3.78 1.05 8.02
CA GLY A 57 4.04 -0.33 7.61
C GLY A 57 4.58 -0.49 6.18
N TYR A 58 5.14 0.56 5.61
CA TYR A 58 5.78 0.55 4.29
C TYR A 58 7.29 0.31 4.43
N ASP A 59 7.66 -0.86 4.91
CA ASP A 59 9.07 -1.24 5.12
C ASP A 59 9.81 -1.53 3.81
N ALA A 60 9.12 -2.06 2.81
CA ALA A 60 9.64 -2.39 1.48
C ALA A 60 10.91 -3.26 1.54
N SER A 61 10.96 -4.19 2.49
CA SER A 61 12.09 -5.06 2.78
C SER A 61 11.59 -6.42 3.26
N VAL A 62 12.40 -7.46 3.03
CA VAL A 62 12.18 -8.81 3.58
C VAL A 62 13.15 -9.17 4.71
N LYS A 63 13.97 -8.23 5.16
CA LYS A 63 15.02 -8.47 6.18
C LYS A 63 14.48 -8.94 7.53
N ARG A 64 13.21 -8.63 7.84
CA ARG A 64 12.53 -9.00 9.08
C ARG A 64 11.42 -10.03 8.90
N GLY A 65 11.47 -10.79 7.80
CA GLY A 65 10.43 -11.72 7.39
C GLY A 65 9.55 -11.13 6.29
N THR A 66 8.78 -11.99 5.65
CA THR A 66 7.97 -11.65 4.49
C THR A 66 6.63 -11.03 4.86
N HIS A 67 6.03 -11.51 5.95
CA HIS A 67 4.74 -11.04 6.46
C HIS A 67 4.65 -11.23 7.96
N TRP A 68 3.98 -10.32 8.67
CA TRP A 68 3.75 -10.42 10.11
C TRP A 68 2.91 -11.64 10.50
N HIS A 69 2.07 -12.15 9.59
CA HIS A 69 1.22 -13.32 9.78
C HIS A 69 1.83 -14.63 9.22
N GLY A 70 3.10 -14.61 8.80
CA GLY A 70 3.77 -15.74 8.13
C GLY A 70 3.58 -15.72 6.61
N ASP A 71 4.21 -16.69 5.94
CA ASP A 71 4.19 -16.78 4.49
C ASP A 71 2.83 -17.20 3.93
N HIS A 72 2.51 -16.69 2.77
CA HIS A 72 1.34 -17.15 2.02
C HIS A 72 1.53 -18.56 1.50
N THR A 73 0.50 -19.38 1.66
CA THR A 73 0.49 -20.76 1.13
C THR A 73 -0.03 -20.85 -0.31
N LYS A 74 -0.80 -19.87 -0.75
CA LYS A 74 -1.48 -19.86 -2.07
C LYS A 74 -1.05 -18.70 -2.97
N ALA A 75 -0.14 -17.84 -2.52
CA ALA A 75 0.37 -16.72 -3.29
C ALA A 75 1.89 -16.66 -3.16
N ARG A 76 2.54 -16.06 -4.15
CA ARG A 76 4.00 -15.87 -4.11
C ARG A 76 4.36 -14.84 -3.03
N ASN A 77 5.26 -15.24 -2.14
CA ASN A 77 5.82 -14.34 -1.14
C ASN A 77 6.83 -13.37 -1.78
N PRO A 78 7.01 -12.16 -1.23
CA PRO A 78 8.03 -11.25 -1.70
C PRO A 78 9.44 -11.79 -1.46
N ASP A 79 10.35 -11.42 -2.34
CA ASP A 79 11.78 -11.65 -2.23
C ASP A 79 12.53 -10.31 -2.38
N GLU A 80 13.84 -10.31 -2.19
CA GLU A 80 14.67 -9.09 -2.29
C GLU A 80 14.54 -8.43 -3.67
N ALA A 81 14.56 -9.19 -4.75
CA ALA A 81 14.43 -8.66 -6.10
C ALA A 81 13.08 -7.97 -6.31
N ARG A 82 12.02 -8.51 -5.73
CA ARG A 82 10.68 -7.90 -5.78
C ARG A 82 10.62 -6.60 -4.97
N CYS A 83 11.24 -6.58 -3.79
CA CYS A 83 11.35 -5.36 -2.99
C CYS A 83 12.07 -4.24 -3.75
N GLN A 84 13.20 -4.55 -4.42
CA GLN A 84 13.92 -3.59 -5.26
C GLN A 84 13.05 -3.04 -6.40
N LYS A 85 12.25 -3.90 -7.01
CA LYS A 85 11.28 -3.49 -8.03
C LYS A 85 10.23 -2.52 -7.48
N TRP A 86 9.75 -2.76 -6.27
CA TRP A 86 8.79 -1.87 -5.60
C TRP A 86 9.38 -0.48 -5.34
N HIS A 87 10.65 -0.37 -4.96
CA HIS A 87 11.31 0.92 -4.78
C HIS A 87 11.19 1.80 -6.03
N GLY A 88 11.46 1.24 -7.20
CA GLY A 88 11.29 1.95 -8.48
C GLY A 88 9.84 2.32 -8.78
N GLN A 89 8.90 1.44 -8.47
CA GLN A 89 7.47 1.69 -8.67
C GLN A 89 6.95 2.83 -7.78
N PHE A 90 7.35 2.88 -6.51
CA PHE A 90 7.00 3.97 -5.61
C PHE A 90 7.64 5.29 -6.04
N ALA A 91 8.90 5.27 -6.47
CA ALA A 91 9.60 6.46 -6.94
C ALA A 91 8.97 7.06 -8.22
N ALA A 92 8.39 6.22 -9.07
CA ALA A 92 7.73 6.63 -10.31
C ALA A 92 6.27 7.07 -10.13
N LEU A 93 5.74 7.04 -8.91
CA LEU A 93 4.35 7.44 -8.63
C LEU A 93 4.10 8.91 -9.00
N ASP A 94 3.05 9.17 -9.76
CA ASP A 94 2.51 10.52 -9.93
C ASP A 94 1.70 10.90 -8.67
N ARG A 95 2.24 11.81 -7.88
CA ARG A 95 1.65 12.25 -6.61
C ARG A 95 0.49 13.24 -6.78
N GLN A 96 0.33 13.81 -7.97
CA GLN A 96 -0.69 14.82 -8.30
C GLN A 96 -0.77 15.97 -7.27
N GLY A 97 0.38 16.39 -6.76
CA GLY A 97 0.48 17.43 -5.74
C GLY A 97 0.25 16.97 -4.30
N ALA A 98 -0.06 15.71 -4.05
CA ALA A 98 -0.22 15.19 -2.70
C ALA A 98 1.12 15.10 -1.97
N GLU A 99 1.14 15.50 -0.71
CA GLU A 99 2.26 15.28 0.20
C GLU A 99 2.21 13.84 0.72
N ILE A 100 3.33 13.11 0.58
CA ILE A 100 3.44 11.73 1.09
C ILE A 100 4.58 11.66 2.08
N VAL A 101 4.29 11.22 3.30
CA VAL A 101 5.27 11.10 4.38
C VAL A 101 5.29 9.67 4.88
N ASN A 102 6.49 9.09 4.99
CA ASN A 102 6.64 7.72 5.49
C ASN A 102 6.98 7.74 6.99
N CYS A 103 6.01 7.33 7.79
CA CYS A 103 6.13 7.22 9.25
C CYS A 103 6.39 5.78 9.71
N THR A 104 6.72 4.88 8.79
CA THR A 104 7.14 3.52 9.13
C THR A 104 8.44 3.57 9.95
N ARG A 105 8.47 2.89 11.08
CA ARG A 105 9.61 2.94 12.02
C ARG A 105 10.91 2.51 11.36
N GLU A 106 10.86 1.41 10.59
CA GLU A 106 11.97 0.87 9.84
C GLU A 106 11.55 0.62 8.41
N THR A 107 12.18 1.31 7.49
CA THR A 107 11.87 1.25 6.07
C THR A 107 13.13 1.38 5.24
N GLU A 108 13.16 0.64 4.13
CA GLU A 108 14.16 0.82 3.08
C GLU A 108 13.63 1.68 1.93
N LEU A 109 12.39 2.13 2.03
CA LEU A 109 11.78 3.00 1.04
C LEU A 109 12.27 4.44 1.24
N THR A 110 13.01 4.97 0.27
CA THR A 110 13.71 6.26 0.38
C THR A 110 13.08 7.38 -0.45
N CYS A 111 12.10 7.07 -1.31
CA CYS A 111 11.50 8.05 -2.22
C CYS A 111 10.53 9.02 -1.54
N PHE A 112 10.11 8.76 -0.30
CA PHE A 112 9.26 9.65 0.49
C PHE A 112 10.00 10.13 1.74
N PRO A 113 9.78 11.39 2.19
CA PRO A 113 10.35 11.88 3.45
C PRO A 113 9.97 10.98 4.61
N LYS A 114 10.93 10.68 5.47
CA LYS A 114 10.71 9.90 6.68
C LYS A 114 10.54 10.82 7.88
N MET A 115 9.46 10.65 8.64
CA MET A 115 9.17 11.41 9.86
C MET A 115 8.62 10.48 10.94
N LYS A 116 8.74 10.90 12.19
CA LYS A 116 8.05 10.24 13.29
C LYS A 116 6.56 10.57 13.23
N LEU A 117 5.71 9.58 13.49
CA LEU A 117 4.25 9.76 13.43
C LEU A 117 3.78 10.87 14.38
N GLU A 118 4.35 10.91 15.58
CA GLU A 118 4.03 11.91 16.60
C GLU A 118 4.27 13.34 16.10
N ASP A 119 5.39 13.57 15.41
CA ASP A 119 5.73 14.88 14.86
C ASP A 119 4.76 15.30 13.75
N VAL A 120 4.37 14.35 12.91
CA VAL A 120 3.42 14.61 11.81
C VAL A 120 2.02 14.95 12.35
N LEU A 121 1.56 14.26 13.38
CA LEU A 121 0.26 14.51 13.99
C LEU A 121 0.22 15.83 14.76
N CYS A 122 1.32 16.22 15.41
CA CYS A 122 1.41 17.50 16.14
C CYS A 122 1.42 18.74 15.23
N LEU A 123 1.80 18.61 13.97
CA LEU A 123 1.84 19.72 13.02
C LEU A 123 0.44 20.27 12.66
N HIS A 124 -0.64 19.61 13.08
CA HIS A 124 -2.02 19.94 12.73
C HIS A 124 -2.98 20.08 13.93
N SER A 125 -2.40 20.09 15.11
CA SER A 125 -3.15 20.34 16.35
C SER A 125 -3.30 21.83 16.62
#